data_aa3656fa3262598ba63c04f7b91d66ec
#
_entry.id   aa3656fa3262598ba63c04f7b91d66ec
#
_cell.length_a   1.000
_cell.length_b   1.000
_cell.length_c   1.000
_cell.angle_alpha   90.00
_cell.angle_beta   90.00
_cell.angle_gamma   90.00
#
_symmetry.space_group_name_H-M   'P 1'
#
loop_
_entity.id
_entity.type
_entity.pdbx_description
1 polymer ?
#
loop_
_entity_poly.entity_id
_entity_poly.type
_entity_poly.pdbx_seq_one_letter_code
_entity_poly.pdbx_strand_id
1 'polypeptide(L)' 'MIKGKRSRQKEIILQVLQNTKEHPDADKVYAEVRRHIPKISLATVYRNLSRMVDDGVIQRLDVDSETAHYDADISVHYHM' A
#
# COMPACT_ATOMS: atom_id res chain seq x y z
N MET A 1 18.37 9.65 -12.83
CA MET A 1 17.92 9.39 -12.52
C MET A 1 17.06 8.54 -12.86
N ILE A 2 16.77 7.92 -12.92
CA ILE A 2 16.07 7.17 -13.38
C ILE A 2 15.41 6.41 -12.59
N LYS A 3 15.32 6.53 -11.66
CA LYS A 3 14.72 5.90 -10.86
C LYS A 3 13.42 5.76 -11.03
N GLY A 4 12.83 6.27 -11.62
CA GLY A 4 11.48 6.22 -11.65
C GLY A 4 10.82 5.11 -12.23
N LYS A 5 11.40 4.40 -13.07
CA LYS A 5 10.69 3.55 -13.72
C LYS A 5 10.22 2.46 -12.91
N ARG A 6 10.78 1.92 -12.00
CA ARG A 6 10.28 0.87 -11.40
C ARG A 6 9.39 1.16 -10.36
N SER A 7 9.15 2.27 -9.95
CA SER A 7 8.33 2.58 -8.86
C SER A 7 6.93 2.95 -9.16
N ARG A 8 6.52 2.89 -10.43
CA ARG A 8 5.20 3.33 -10.72
C ARG A 8 4.13 2.59 -9.98
N GLN A 9 4.21 1.30 -9.85
CA GLN A 9 3.22 0.54 -9.13
C GLN A 9 3.24 0.91 -7.66
N LYS A 10 4.41 1.04 -7.08
CA LYS A 10 4.50 1.41 -5.70
C LYS A 10 3.95 2.79 -5.46
N GLU A 11 4.22 3.72 -6.34
CA GLU A 11 3.72 5.07 -6.16
C GLU A 11 2.22 5.13 -6.19
N ILE A 12 1.60 4.39 -7.08
CA ILE A 12 0.16 4.40 -7.18
C ILE A 12 -0.45 3.75 -5.95
N ILE A 13 0.12 2.66 -5.49
CA ILE A 13 -0.37 2.02 -4.29
C ILE A 13 -0.25 2.95 -3.10
N LEU A 14 0.86 3.65 -3.00
CA LEU A 14 1.05 4.57 -1.90
C LEU A 14 0.03 5.70 -1.96
N GLN A 15 -0.23 6.23 -3.15
CA GLN A 15 -1.21 7.27 -3.29
C GLN A 15 -2.59 6.80 -2.89
N VAL A 16 -2.95 5.58 -3.23
CA VAL A 16 -4.23 5.04 -2.85
C VAL A 16 -4.33 4.99 -1.32
N LEU A 17 -3.27 4.54 -0.67
CA LEU A 17 -3.29 4.46 0.77
C LEU A 17 -3.33 5.85 1.40
N GLN A 18 -2.62 6.80 0.83
CA GLN A 18 -2.61 8.15 1.38
C GLN A 18 -3.93 8.85 1.22
N ASN A 19 -4.67 8.52 0.17
CA ASN A 19 -5.94 9.16 -0.09
C ASN A 19 -7.10 8.48 0.63
N THR A 20 -6.86 7.36 1.27
CA THR A 20 -7.91 6.63 1.95
C THR A 20 -7.83 6.94 3.42
N LYS A 21 -8.92 7.38 4.00
CA LYS A 21 -8.90 7.68 5.39
C LYS A 21 -9.07 6.48 6.26
N GLU A 22 -9.53 5.40 5.72
CA GLU A 22 -9.66 4.19 6.47
C GLU A 22 -8.46 3.35 6.25
N HIS A 23 -8.31 2.28 6.95
CA HIS A 23 -7.19 1.37 6.76
C HIS A 23 -7.64 0.25 5.83
N PRO A 24 -7.40 0.38 4.54
CA PRO A 24 -7.94 -0.60 3.60
C PRO A 24 -7.18 -1.91 3.66
N ASP A 25 -7.86 -2.99 3.32
CA ASP A 25 -7.18 -4.26 3.18
C ASP A 25 -6.67 -4.37 1.74
N ALA A 26 -6.00 -5.47 1.44
CA ALA A 26 -5.39 -5.61 0.13
C ALA A 26 -6.42 -5.65 -0.98
N ASP A 27 -7.59 -6.21 -0.73
CA ASP A 27 -8.61 -6.27 -1.76
C ASP A 27 -9.11 -4.89 -2.13
N LYS A 28 -9.25 -4.01 -1.15
CA LYS A 28 -9.67 -2.67 -1.44
C LYS A 28 -8.58 -1.90 -2.14
N VAL A 29 -7.33 -2.10 -1.73
CA VAL A 29 -6.22 -1.46 -2.41
C VAL A 29 -6.19 -1.92 -3.86
N TYR A 30 -6.35 -3.21 -4.09
CA TYR A 30 -6.33 -3.74 -5.43
C TYR A 30 -7.45 -3.11 -6.28
N ALA A 31 -8.65 -3.01 -5.73
CA ALA A 31 -9.76 -2.43 -6.49
C ALA A 31 -9.46 -1.00 -6.92
N GLU A 32 -8.82 -0.24 -6.06
CA GLU A 32 -8.50 1.14 -6.41
C GLU A 32 -7.32 1.22 -7.37
N VAL A 33 -6.30 0.43 -7.13
CA VAL A 33 -5.11 0.49 -7.95
C VAL A 33 -5.42 0.07 -9.38
N ARG A 34 -6.28 -0.93 -9.55
CA ARG A 34 -6.57 -1.36 -10.90
C ARG A 34 -7.32 -0.33 -11.70
N ARG A 35 -7.85 0.69 -11.08
CA ARG A 35 -8.45 1.78 -11.83
C ARG A 35 -7.37 2.59 -12.53
N HIS A 36 -6.15 2.55 -12.04
CA HIS A 36 -5.04 3.26 -12.63
C HIS A 36 -4.17 2.32 -13.45
N ILE A 37 -4.07 1.07 -13.02
CA ILE A 37 -3.25 0.08 -13.70
C ILE A 37 -4.14 -1.14 -13.95
N PRO A 38 -4.91 -1.13 -15.02
CA PRO A 38 -5.91 -2.18 -15.24
C PRO A 38 -5.35 -3.58 -15.33
N LYS A 39 -4.10 -3.71 -15.70
CA LYS A 39 -3.54 -5.03 -15.85
C LYS A 39 -2.84 -5.57 -14.62
N ILE A 40 -2.85 -4.83 -13.53
CA ILE A 40 -2.18 -5.28 -12.33
C ILE A 40 -2.95 -6.45 -11.74
N SER A 41 -2.24 -7.40 -11.15
CA SER A 41 -2.90 -8.53 -10.52
C SER A 41 -2.93 -8.34 -9.03
N LEU A 42 -3.80 -9.08 -8.38
CA LEU A 42 -3.88 -9.02 -6.93
C LEU A 42 -2.58 -9.50 -6.31
N ALA A 43 -1.95 -10.50 -6.89
CA ALA A 43 -0.68 -10.99 -6.36
C ALA A 43 0.38 -9.91 -6.40
N THR A 44 0.37 -9.08 -7.45
CA THR A 44 1.33 -8.00 -7.53
C THR A 44 1.06 -6.95 -6.48
N VAL A 45 -0.19 -6.67 -6.21
CA VAL A 45 -0.53 -5.72 -5.16
C VAL A 45 -0.06 -6.24 -3.80
N TYR A 46 -0.31 -7.50 -3.50
CA TYR A 46 0.14 -8.08 -2.25
C TYR A 46 1.65 -8.01 -2.13
N ARG A 47 2.35 -8.33 -3.20
CA ARG A 47 3.79 -8.33 -3.17
C ARG A 47 4.34 -6.94 -2.91
N ASN A 48 3.75 -5.95 -3.55
CA ASN A 48 4.18 -4.57 -3.33
C ASN A 48 3.86 -4.11 -1.91
N LEU A 49 2.69 -4.46 -1.40
CA LEU A 49 2.34 -4.06 -0.05
C LEU A 49 3.31 -4.68 0.97
N SER A 50 3.64 -5.94 0.80
CA SER A 50 4.57 -6.60 1.70
C SER A 50 5.94 -5.94 1.67
N ARG A 51 6.41 -5.62 0.48
CA ARG A 51 7.70 -4.99 0.37
C ARG A 51 7.67 -3.61 0.97
N MET A 52 6.60 -2.87 0.80
CA MET A 52 6.51 -1.53 1.35
C MET A 52 6.46 -1.56 2.89
N VAL A 53 5.86 -2.60 3.45
CA VAL A 53 5.87 -2.77 4.89
C VAL A 53 7.30 -3.05 5.35
N ASP A 54 8.00 -3.93 4.66
CA ASP A 54 9.37 -4.26 5.00
C ASP A 54 10.28 -3.05 4.89
N ASP A 55 10.01 -2.18 3.94
CA ASP A 55 10.82 -1.00 3.75
C ASP A 55 10.46 0.12 4.70
N GLY A 56 9.40 -0.03 5.46
CA GLY A 56 8.99 1.00 6.40
C GLY A 56 8.24 2.16 5.79
N VAL A 57 7.78 2.00 4.57
CA VAL A 57 7.06 3.06 3.89
C VAL A 57 5.61 3.10 4.33
N ILE A 58 5.05 1.95 4.67
CA ILE A 58 3.69 1.86 5.17
C ILE A 58 3.71 0.88 6.33
N GLN A 59 2.62 0.80 7.07
CA GLN A 59 2.56 -0.17 8.14
C GLN A 59 1.38 -1.08 7.96
N ARG A 60 1.46 -2.25 8.52
CA ARG A 60 0.42 -3.22 8.45
C ARG A 60 -0.25 -3.29 9.80
N LEU A 61 -1.56 -3.23 9.80
CA LEU A 61 -2.35 -3.25 11.01
C LEU A 61 -3.20 -4.51 11.05
N ASP A 62 -3.04 -5.30 12.07
CA ASP A 62 -3.80 -6.53 12.18
C ASP A 62 -4.93 -6.28 13.14
N VAL A 63 -5.94 -5.60 12.67
CA VAL A 63 -7.05 -5.24 13.48
C VAL A 63 -7.86 -6.43 13.87
N ASP A 64 -8.04 -7.36 12.96
CA ASP A 64 -8.68 -8.54 13.34
C ASP A 64 -7.88 -9.63 12.81
N SER A 65 -8.00 -10.81 13.23
CA SER A 65 -7.08 -11.83 12.89
C SER A 65 -7.20 -12.33 11.51
N GLU A 66 -8.22 -11.92 10.80
CA GLU A 66 -8.38 -12.48 9.50
C GLU A 66 -7.90 -11.62 8.39
N THR A 67 -7.87 -10.34 8.54
CA THR A 67 -7.56 -9.46 7.46
C THR A 67 -6.54 -8.43 7.89
N ALA A 68 -5.49 -8.30 7.12
CA ALA A 68 -4.50 -7.28 7.36
C ALA A 68 -4.93 -5.99 6.70
N HIS A 69 -4.76 -4.90 7.37
CA HIS A 69 -5.05 -3.59 6.83
C HIS A 69 -3.76 -2.81 6.73
N TYR A 70 -3.74 -1.79 5.91
CA TYR A 70 -2.50 -1.07 5.62
C TYR A 70 -2.71 0.43 5.81
N ASP A 71 -1.66 1.10 6.21
CA ASP A 71 -1.75 2.53 6.48
C ASP A 71 -0.46 3.19 6.03
N ALA A 72 -0.58 4.26 5.28
CA ALA A 72 0.59 4.99 4.85
C ALA A 72 1.10 5.96 5.89
N ASP A 73 0.35 6.17 6.95
CA ASP A 73 0.75 7.15 7.94
C ASP A 73 1.60 6.49 9.01
N ILE A 74 2.90 6.59 8.87
CA ILE A 74 3.78 6.03 9.86
C ILE A 74 4.42 7.08 10.71
N SER A 75 4.13 8.33 10.46
CA SER A 75 4.83 9.38 11.15
C SER A 75 4.42 9.51 12.59
N VAL A 76 3.29 9.01 12.90
CA VAL A 76 2.80 9.19 14.20
C VAL A 76 3.65 8.49 15.21
N HIS A 77 4.47 7.63 14.81
CA HIS A 77 5.21 6.97 15.71
C HIS A 77 6.35 7.64 16.23
N TYR A 78 6.63 8.65 15.69
CA TYR A 78 7.66 9.27 16.15
C TYR A 78 7.43 10.21 16.94
N HIS A 79 6.99 10.49 17.40
CA HIS A 79 6.81 11.52 18.13
C HIS A 79 7.38 11.41 19.17
N MET A 80 7.94 11.43 19.51
CA MET A 80 8.58 11.37 20.46
C MET A 80 8.91 11.94 20.76
#